data_a38fab5bfd538f8ec31e2d3ea1886c98
#
_entry.id   a38fab5bfd538f8ec31e2d3ea1886c98
#
_cell.length_a   1.000
_cell.length_b   1.000
_cell.length_c   1.000
_cell.angle_alpha   90.00
_cell.angle_beta   90.00
_cell.angle_gamma   90.00
#
_symmetry.space_group_name_H-M   'P 1'
#
loop_
_entity.id
_entity.type
_entity.pdbx_description
1 polymer ?
#
loop_
_entity_poly.entity_id
_entity_poly.type
_entity_poly.pdbx_seq_one_letter_code
_entity_poly.pdbx_strand_id
1 'polypeptide(L)'
;MFSRFRIAVGLALLFALGFAIPVFAGGWAVVTLDELPTDVVAGKPLKIGFTVLQHGRTPMTELEPTITAKSPSGEKLISTAVPEGKPGHYAATITFPREGEWEWSIQAFTMDQPMPVLTVAASTAASASQPVKTEPAAAIISALLILRTLALGLGLIGLVVAFRRRSRQAAAFTAFCLLVGFALFMSGAGTASGLEAQSKPSSAVPVAVSLSQVEFGRQLFIAKGCVTCHINTRIPRNVTGSITLDMGTNLSNFSASPEALRLRLKDPSSVKSDTQMPNLNLSDAEIEALIAFINSK
;
A
#
# COMPACT_ATOMS: atom_id res chain seq x y z
N MET A 1 -25.31 -6.01 -50.71
CA MET A 1 -25.12 -4.95 -49.73
C MET A 1 -25.18 -5.46 -48.29
N PHE A 2 -26.07 -6.39 -47.96
CA PHE A 2 -26.27 -6.98 -46.61
C PHE A 2 -25.08 -7.76 -46.03
N SER A 3 -24.25 -8.41 -46.86
CA SER A 3 -23.12 -9.21 -46.37
C SER A 3 -22.00 -8.31 -45.78
N ARG A 4 -21.70 -7.18 -46.42
CA ARG A 4 -20.65 -6.27 -45.91
C ARG A 4 -21.06 -5.57 -44.62
N PHE A 5 -22.34 -5.30 -44.42
CA PHE A 5 -22.89 -4.72 -43.21
C PHE A 5 -22.77 -5.73 -42.02
N ARG A 6 -23.09 -7.01 -42.25
CA ARG A 6 -22.93 -8.06 -41.24
C ARG A 6 -21.47 -8.26 -40.81
N ILE A 7 -20.53 -8.18 -41.74
CA ILE A 7 -19.10 -8.28 -41.44
C ILE A 7 -18.63 -7.04 -40.65
N ALA A 8 -19.07 -5.84 -41.02
CA ALA A 8 -18.74 -4.62 -40.28
C ALA A 8 -19.30 -4.62 -38.86
N VAL A 9 -20.52 -5.06 -38.65
CA VAL A 9 -21.13 -5.21 -37.30
C VAL A 9 -20.40 -6.27 -36.48
N GLY A 10 -20.03 -7.41 -37.07
CA GLY A 10 -19.25 -8.44 -36.39
C GLY A 10 -17.85 -7.97 -35.98
N LEU A 11 -17.16 -7.23 -36.83
CA LEU A 11 -15.88 -6.62 -36.50
C LEU A 11 -15.98 -5.53 -35.42
N ALA A 12 -17.03 -4.71 -35.45
CA ALA A 12 -17.26 -3.69 -34.43
C ALA A 12 -17.59 -4.34 -33.07
N LEU A 13 -18.34 -5.42 -33.02
CA LEU A 13 -18.62 -6.20 -31.81
C LEU A 13 -17.35 -6.86 -31.26
N LEU A 14 -16.52 -7.48 -32.11
CA LEU A 14 -15.24 -8.05 -31.71
C LEU A 14 -14.27 -6.99 -31.18
N PHE A 15 -14.27 -5.81 -31.81
CA PHE A 15 -13.48 -4.67 -31.35
C PHE A 15 -13.99 -4.15 -29.99
N ALA A 16 -15.29 -4.02 -29.81
CA ALA A 16 -15.89 -3.60 -28.54
C ALA A 16 -15.63 -4.61 -27.41
N LEU A 17 -15.65 -5.92 -27.68
CA LEU A 17 -15.29 -6.97 -26.72
C LEU A 17 -13.79 -6.97 -26.38
N GLY A 18 -12.92 -6.66 -27.36
CA GLY A 18 -11.48 -6.56 -27.13
C GLY A 18 -11.06 -5.36 -26.27
N PHE A 19 -11.91 -4.35 -26.13
CA PHE A 19 -11.73 -3.18 -25.26
C PHE A 19 -12.58 -3.22 -23.99
N ALA A 20 -13.18 -4.37 -23.64
CA ALA A 20 -13.79 -4.56 -22.35
C ALA A 20 -12.70 -4.53 -21.25
N ILE A 21 -12.30 -3.31 -20.87
CA ILE A 21 -11.46 -3.08 -19.69
C ILE A 21 -12.27 -3.62 -18.51
N PRO A 22 -11.71 -4.52 -17.69
CA PRO A 22 -12.40 -4.93 -16.48
C PRO A 22 -12.67 -3.68 -15.64
N VAL A 23 -13.92 -3.25 -15.61
CA VAL A 23 -14.37 -2.23 -14.66
C VAL A 23 -14.36 -2.92 -13.31
N PHE A 24 -13.32 -2.69 -12.54
CA PHE A 24 -13.35 -3.06 -11.13
C PHE A 24 -14.49 -2.25 -10.50
N ALA A 25 -15.62 -2.93 -10.27
CA ALA A 25 -16.73 -2.35 -9.53
C ALA A 25 -16.16 -1.82 -8.20
N GLY A 26 -16.29 -0.51 -7.96
CA GLY A 26 -15.64 0.19 -6.87
C GLY A 26 -15.78 -0.55 -5.55
N GLY A 27 -14.67 -0.93 -4.98
CA GLY A 27 -14.56 -1.54 -3.67
C GLY A 27 -13.76 -0.63 -2.76
N TRP A 28 -13.82 -0.90 -1.48
CA TRP A 28 -12.99 -0.27 -0.46
C TRP A 28 -12.20 -1.34 0.28
N ALA A 29 -11.07 -0.94 0.85
CA ALA A 29 -10.21 -1.80 1.62
C ALA A 29 -9.98 -1.24 3.02
N VAL A 30 -9.76 -2.12 3.97
CA VAL A 30 -9.24 -1.79 5.30
C VAL A 30 -7.80 -2.24 5.36
N VAL A 31 -6.92 -1.34 5.76
CA VAL A 31 -5.53 -1.65 6.07
C VAL A 31 -5.41 -1.78 7.58
N THR A 32 -4.86 -2.88 8.05
CA THR A 32 -4.67 -3.18 9.47
C THR A 32 -3.20 -3.46 9.72
N LEU A 33 -2.53 -2.59 10.51
CA LEU A 33 -1.16 -2.84 10.94
C LEU A 33 -1.08 -4.07 11.85
N ASP A 34 -0.01 -4.84 11.72
CA ASP A 34 0.28 -5.92 12.65
C ASP A 34 0.54 -5.36 14.05
N GLU A 35 1.42 -4.39 14.14
CA GLU A 35 1.83 -3.71 15.37
C GLU A 35 2.02 -2.22 15.14
N LEU A 36 1.81 -1.40 16.18
CA LEU A 36 2.21 -0.01 16.14
C LEU A 36 3.73 0.09 16.16
N PRO A 37 4.36 0.84 15.24
CA PRO A 37 5.78 1.05 15.28
C PRO A 37 6.18 1.81 16.56
N THR A 38 7.07 1.23 17.35
CA THR A 38 7.66 1.82 18.55
C THR A 38 9.17 1.92 18.39
N ASP A 39 9.80 2.79 19.17
CA ASP A 39 11.27 2.89 19.25
C ASP A 39 11.96 3.10 17.89
N VAL A 40 11.31 3.87 17.01
CA VAL A 40 11.84 4.16 15.68
C VAL A 40 13.02 5.13 15.79
N VAL A 41 14.14 4.78 15.19
CA VAL A 41 15.38 5.54 15.27
C VAL A 41 15.83 5.92 13.87
N ALA A 42 16.27 7.18 13.70
CA ALA A 42 16.82 7.67 12.44
C ALA A 42 18.00 6.81 11.94
N GLY A 43 18.02 6.53 10.65
CA GLY A 43 19.06 5.70 10.02
C GLY A 43 18.90 4.20 10.24
N LYS A 44 17.95 3.72 11.04
CA LYS A 44 17.68 2.29 11.22
C LYS A 44 16.51 1.85 10.34
N PRO A 45 16.62 0.70 9.65
CA PRO A 45 15.49 0.15 8.89
C PRO A 45 14.37 -0.30 9.84
N LEU A 46 13.15 0.13 9.52
CA LEU A 46 11.90 -0.26 10.18
C LEU A 46 11.12 -1.16 9.23
N LYS A 47 10.83 -2.39 9.65
CA LYS A 47 9.91 -3.27 8.95
C LYS A 47 8.48 -3.01 9.43
N ILE A 48 7.56 -2.81 8.50
CA ILE A 48 6.14 -2.56 8.75
C ILE A 48 5.35 -3.65 8.06
N GLY A 49 4.64 -4.47 8.85
CA GLY A 49 3.70 -5.49 8.37
C GLY A 49 2.26 -5.00 8.49
N PHE A 50 1.44 -5.37 7.52
CA PHE A 50 0.01 -5.03 7.53
C PHE A 50 -0.80 -5.97 6.66
N THR A 51 -2.10 -6.06 6.96
CA THR A 51 -3.06 -6.85 6.18
C THR A 51 -4.02 -5.92 5.46
N VAL A 52 -4.34 -6.24 4.20
CA VAL A 52 -5.32 -5.53 3.36
C VAL A 52 -6.53 -6.42 3.16
N LEU A 53 -7.70 -5.94 3.60
CA LEU A 53 -8.96 -6.68 3.54
C LEU A 53 -9.98 -5.91 2.70
N GLN A 54 -10.43 -6.48 1.61
CA GLN A 54 -11.58 -5.95 0.85
C GLN A 54 -12.84 -6.01 1.72
N HIS A 55 -13.53 -4.89 1.82
CA HIS A 55 -14.72 -4.74 2.67
C HIS A 55 -14.48 -5.18 4.13
N GLY A 56 -13.21 -5.11 4.60
CA GLY A 56 -12.80 -5.54 5.91
C GLY A 56 -12.83 -7.07 6.16
N ARG A 57 -13.06 -7.91 5.14
CA ARG A 57 -13.31 -9.35 5.30
C ARG A 57 -12.43 -10.24 4.42
N THR A 58 -12.33 -9.91 3.14
CA THR A 58 -11.65 -10.78 2.17
C THR A 58 -10.20 -10.32 1.98
N PRO A 59 -9.21 -11.17 2.24
CA PRO A 59 -7.82 -10.84 1.96
C PRO A 59 -7.62 -10.45 0.49
N MET A 60 -6.98 -9.31 0.25
CA MET A 60 -6.64 -8.85 -1.09
C MET A 60 -5.22 -9.27 -1.42
N THR A 61 -5.09 -10.10 -2.44
CA THR A 61 -3.81 -10.52 -3.01
C THR A 61 -3.51 -9.74 -4.28
N GLU A 62 -2.29 -9.85 -4.80
CA GLU A 62 -1.88 -9.23 -6.07
C GLU A 62 -1.98 -7.70 -6.09
N LEU A 63 -1.80 -7.07 -4.92
CA LEU A 63 -1.67 -5.63 -4.81
C LEU A 63 -0.19 -5.24 -4.73
N GLU A 64 0.09 -3.97 -5.04
CA GLU A 64 1.38 -3.31 -4.82
C GLU A 64 1.18 -2.13 -3.85
N PRO A 65 0.92 -2.39 -2.56
CA PRO A 65 0.70 -1.31 -1.61
C PRO A 65 1.96 -0.48 -1.44
N THR A 66 1.79 0.82 -1.17
CA THR A 66 2.90 1.72 -0.92
C THR A 66 2.74 2.44 0.41
N ILE A 67 3.84 2.53 1.16
CA ILE A 67 3.96 3.38 2.33
C ILE A 67 4.53 4.70 1.87
N THR A 68 3.84 5.79 2.16
CA THR A 68 4.33 7.15 1.96
C THR A 68 4.52 7.81 3.32
N ALA A 69 5.69 8.39 3.57
CA ALA A 69 5.95 9.18 4.78
C ALA A 69 6.43 10.58 4.40
N LYS A 70 6.01 11.58 5.17
CA LYS A 70 6.35 13.00 4.96
C LYS A 70 6.80 13.62 6.27
N SER A 71 7.91 14.35 6.23
CA SER A 71 8.36 15.18 7.35
C SER A 71 7.73 16.58 7.29
N PRO A 72 7.70 17.32 8.39
CA PRO A 72 7.28 18.73 8.41
C PRO A 72 8.13 19.63 7.48
N SER A 73 9.38 19.24 7.21
CA SER A 73 10.26 19.95 6.27
C SER A 73 9.96 19.65 4.79
N GLY A 74 8.95 18.82 4.50
CA GLY A 74 8.54 18.49 3.13
C GLY A 74 9.29 17.32 2.50
N GLU A 75 10.19 16.66 3.22
CA GLU A 75 10.85 15.45 2.74
C GLU A 75 9.84 14.31 2.61
N LYS A 76 9.89 13.60 1.51
CA LYS A 76 8.97 12.49 1.20
C LYS A 76 9.75 11.19 1.02
N LEU A 77 9.31 10.14 1.71
CA LEU A 77 9.79 8.78 1.55
C LEU A 77 8.67 7.92 0.96
N ILE A 78 9.03 6.98 0.11
CA ILE A 78 8.09 6.00 -0.46
C ILE A 78 8.75 4.63 -0.38
N SER A 79 8.00 3.64 0.11
CA SER A 79 8.41 2.23 0.13
C SER A 79 7.28 1.36 -0.39
N THR A 80 7.58 0.49 -1.34
CA THR A 80 6.61 -0.49 -1.86
C THR A 80 6.63 -1.73 -0.99
N ALA A 81 5.46 -2.19 -0.59
CA ALA A 81 5.31 -3.41 0.20
C ALA A 81 5.22 -4.63 -0.73
N VAL A 82 5.72 -5.74 -0.23
CA VAL A 82 5.68 -7.03 -0.91
C VAL A 82 4.80 -8.01 -0.15
N PRO A 83 4.14 -8.97 -0.82
CA PRO A 83 3.41 -10.03 -0.14
C PRO A 83 4.31 -10.83 0.79
N GLU A 84 3.85 -11.10 2.01
CA GLU A 84 4.58 -11.89 2.99
C GLU A 84 3.64 -12.81 3.79
N GLY A 85 3.90 -14.10 3.79
CA GLY A 85 3.19 -15.07 4.64
C GLY A 85 1.75 -15.34 4.19
N LYS A 86 0.75 -14.88 4.95
CA LYS A 86 -0.68 -15.17 4.71
C LYS A 86 -1.24 -14.35 3.54
N PRO A 87 -2.28 -14.85 2.84
CA PRO A 87 -2.96 -14.06 1.82
C PRO A 87 -3.44 -12.70 2.33
N GLY A 88 -3.19 -11.65 1.56
CA GLY A 88 -3.54 -10.28 1.90
C GLY A 88 -2.62 -9.59 2.89
N HIS A 89 -1.59 -10.28 3.39
CA HIS A 89 -0.56 -9.70 4.23
C HIS A 89 0.62 -9.20 3.40
N TYR A 90 1.13 -8.03 3.74
CA TYR A 90 2.22 -7.34 3.07
C TYR A 90 3.21 -6.79 4.09
N ALA A 91 4.47 -6.68 3.69
CA ALA A 91 5.49 -6.03 4.49
C ALA A 91 6.33 -5.07 3.65
N ALA A 92 6.72 -3.96 4.24
CA ALA A 92 7.67 -3.02 3.65
C ALA A 92 8.75 -2.65 4.66
N THR A 93 9.91 -2.26 4.15
CA THR A 93 10.99 -1.72 4.99
C THR A 93 11.20 -0.26 4.60
N ILE A 94 11.18 0.63 5.60
CA ILE A 94 11.41 2.06 5.43
C ILE A 94 12.52 2.51 6.38
N THR A 95 13.36 3.45 5.94
CA THR A 95 14.41 4.02 6.78
C THR A 95 14.21 5.53 6.82
N PHE A 96 13.98 6.07 8.01
CA PHE A 96 13.83 7.51 8.22
C PHE A 96 15.22 8.15 8.33
N PRO A 97 15.57 9.13 7.48
CA PRO A 97 16.92 9.68 7.45
C PRO A 97 17.24 10.59 8.64
N ARG A 98 16.21 11.13 9.30
CA ARG A 98 16.37 12.05 10.44
C ARG A 98 15.28 11.87 11.50
N GLU A 99 15.56 12.35 12.68
CA GLU A 99 14.62 12.43 13.80
C GLU A 99 13.47 13.40 13.55
N GLY A 100 12.43 13.30 14.38
CA GLY A 100 11.28 14.17 14.35
C GLY A 100 9.96 13.45 14.09
N GLU A 101 8.91 14.22 13.89
CA GLU A 101 7.58 13.70 13.58
C GLU A 101 7.43 13.45 12.06
N TRP A 102 6.84 12.33 11.72
CA TRP A 102 6.56 11.96 10.35
C TRP A 102 5.08 11.60 10.20
N GLU A 103 4.40 12.30 9.32
CA GLU A 103 3.07 11.88 8.85
C GLU A 103 3.24 10.79 7.81
N TRP A 104 2.46 9.73 7.91
CA TRP A 104 2.57 8.63 6.96
C TRP A 104 1.23 7.96 6.69
N SER A 105 1.15 7.29 5.56
CA SER A 105 -0.03 6.59 5.09
C SER A 105 0.35 5.31 4.36
N ILE A 106 -0.60 4.40 4.25
CA ILE A 106 -0.51 3.20 3.43
C ILE A 106 -1.56 3.31 2.34
N GLN A 107 -1.09 3.41 1.10
CA GLN A 107 -1.95 3.33 -0.07
C GLN A 107 -2.09 1.86 -0.46
N ALA A 108 -3.31 1.35 -0.42
CA ALA A 108 -3.63 0.00 -0.87
C ALA A 108 -4.95 0.03 -1.63
N PHE A 109 -4.99 -0.66 -2.78
CA PHE A 109 -6.14 -0.64 -3.69
C PHE A 109 -6.48 0.81 -4.11
N THR A 110 -7.66 1.31 -3.81
CA THR A 110 -8.10 2.69 -4.12
C THR A 110 -8.04 3.63 -2.92
N MET A 111 -7.56 3.14 -1.77
CA MET A 111 -7.58 3.86 -0.49
C MET A 111 -6.16 4.26 -0.09
N ASP A 112 -6.02 5.50 0.37
CA ASP A 112 -4.83 5.98 1.05
C ASP A 112 -5.19 6.18 2.53
N GLN A 113 -4.81 5.20 3.37
CA GLN A 113 -5.17 5.20 4.78
C GLN A 113 -4.07 5.86 5.61
N PRO A 114 -4.34 7.02 6.20
CA PRO A 114 -3.42 7.67 7.13
C PRO A 114 -3.19 6.79 8.36
N MET A 115 -1.97 6.87 8.88
CA MET A 115 -1.53 6.16 10.07
C MET A 115 -1.25 7.15 11.20
N PRO A 116 -1.13 6.70 12.46
CA PRO A 116 -0.73 7.57 13.56
C PRO A 116 0.62 8.23 13.27
N VAL A 117 0.77 9.51 13.63
CA VAL A 117 2.05 10.22 13.47
C VAL A 117 3.16 9.42 14.15
N LEU A 118 4.26 9.26 13.45
CA LEU A 118 5.42 8.49 13.90
C LEU A 118 6.49 9.42 14.45
N THR A 119 6.88 9.22 15.70
CA THR A 119 8.01 9.94 16.30
C THR A 119 9.28 9.13 16.08
N VAL A 120 10.22 9.68 15.34
CA VAL A 120 11.53 9.09 15.05
C VAL A 120 12.57 9.71 16.00
N ALA A 121 13.22 8.87 16.80
CA ALA A 121 14.25 9.31 17.73
C ALA A 121 15.59 9.55 17.00
N ALA A 122 16.42 10.39 17.60
CA ALA A 122 17.80 10.59 17.12
C ALA A 122 18.60 9.28 17.14
N SER A 123 19.45 9.11 16.14
CA SER A 123 20.45 8.05 16.19
C SER A 123 21.52 8.41 17.23
N THR A 124 21.68 7.58 18.26
CA THR A 124 22.76 7.72 19.24
C THR A 124 24.16 7.36 18.69
N ALA A 125 24.22 6.89 17.43
CA ALA A 125 25.49 6.71 16.74
C ALA A 125 26.02 8.08 16.31
N ALA A 126 27.14 8.47 16.87
CA ALA A 126 27.87 9.72 16.62
C ALA A 126 27.83 10.13 15.14
N SER A 127 27.53 11.40 14.97
CA SER A 127 27.65 12.19 13.74
C SER A 127 28.89 11.81 12.92
N ALA A 128 28.73 10.91 11.97
CA ALA A 128 29.63 10.77 10.85
C ALA A 128 28.85 11.18 9.61
N SER A 129 28.82 12.48 9.39
CA SER A 129 28.33 13.08 8.15
C SER A 129 29.21 12.61 7.00
N GLN A 130 28.80 11.53 6.34
CA GLN A 130 29.30 11.28 4.98
C GLN A 130 28.19 11.72 4.00
N PRO A 131 28.53 12.58 3.05
CA PRO A 131 27.59 12.90 1.99
C PRO A 131 27.38 11.64 1.15
N VAL A 132 26.17 11.08 1.24
CA VAL A 132 25.73 10.00 0.34
C VAL A 132 25.76 10.57 -1.07
N LYS A 133 26.74 10.15 -1.84
CA LYS A 133 26.81 10.40 -3.27
C LYS A 133 25.61 9.70 -3.91
N THR A 134 24.61 10.47 -4.22
CA THR A 134 23.41 9.99 -4.92
C THR A 134 23.84 9.53 -6.31
N GLU A 135 24.00 8.23 -6.50
CA GLU A 135 24.13 7.69 -7.85
C GLU A 135 22.80 7.80 -8.60
N PRO A 136 22.82 8.15 -9.87
CA PRO A 136 21.60 8.44 -10.63
C PRO A 136 20.92 7.18 -11.13
N ALA A 137 20.40 6.32 -10.22
CA ALA A 137 19.59 5.17 -10.61
C ALA A 137 18.31 5.58 -11.35
N ALA A 138 17.76 6.74 -11.02
CA ALA A 138 16.58 7.29 -11.69
C ALA A 138 16.83 7.64 -13.17
N ALA A 139 18.03 8.02 -13.55
CA ALA A 139 18.36 8.35 -14.93
C ALA A 139 18.43 7.11 -15.84
N ILE A 140 18.83 5.97 -15.30
CA ILE A 140 18.93 4.72 -16.06
C ILE A 140 17.55 4.14 -16.34
N ILE A 141 16.64 4.22 -15.35
CA ILE A 141 15.23 3.73 -15.51
C ILE A 141 14.48 4.59 -16.54
N SER A 142 14.69 5.92 -16.49
CA SER A 142 14.08 6.84 -17.45
C SER A 142 14.63 6.61 -18.88
N ALA A 143 15.92 6.39 -19.05
CA ALA A 143 16.53 6.12 -20.34
C ALA A 143 16.04 4.81 -20.95
N LEU A 144 15.87 3.75 -20.15
CA LEU A 144 15.33 2.47 -20.59
C LEU A 144 13.86 2.56 -21.00
N LEU A 145 13.05 3.35 -20.29
CA LEU A 145 11.65 3.58 -20.64
C LEU A 145 11.53 4.38 -21.96
N ILE A 146 12.34 5.41 -22.14
CA ILE A 146 12.37 6.20 -23.38
C ILE A 146 12.82 5.31 -24.56
N LEU A 147 13.82 4.47 -24.37
CA LEU A 147 14.30 3.55 -25.41
C LEU A 147 13.23 2.51 -25.80
N ARG A 148 12.47 2.00 -24.84
CA ARG A 148 11.35 1.07 -25.06
C ARG A 148 10.20 1.71 -25.84
N THR A 149 9.82 2.94 -25.49
CA THR A 149 8.74 3.66 -26.19
C THR A 149 9.14 4.06 -27.61
N LEU A 150 10.39 4.45 -27.84
CA LEU A 150 10.93 4.74 -29.17
C LEU A 150 10.98 3.48 -30.06
N ALA A 151 11.39 2.33 -29.52
CA ALA A 151 11.43 1.08 -30.27
C ALA A 151 10.04 0.61 -30.71
N LEU A 152 9.04 0.72 -29.82
CA LEU A 152 7.63 0.42 -30.15
C LEU A 152 7.07 1.39 -31.19
N GLY A 153 7.35 2.69 -31.07
CA GLY A 153 6.93 3.72 -32.03
C GLY A 153 7.49 3.48 -33.43
N LEU A 154 8.79 3.18 -33.55
CA LEU A 154 9.44 2.85 -34.80
C LEU A 154 8.92 1.54 -35.42
N GLY A 155 8.61 0.55 -34.59
CA GLY A 155 7.97 -0.70 -35.03
C GLY A 155 6.59 -0.47 -35.64
N LEU A 156 5.78 0.37 -35.05
CA LEU A 156 4.44 0.76 -35.55
C LEU A 156 4.53 1.52 -36.90
N ILE A 157 5.45 2.50 -36.98
CA ILE A 157 5.69 3.25 -38.21
C ILE A 157 6.17 2.30 -39.31
N GLY A 158 7.11 1.39 -39.01
CA GLY A 158 7.61 0.37 -39.93
C GLY A 158 6.50 -0.52 -40.45
N LEU A 159 5.54 -0.91 -39.61
CA LEU A 159 4.38 -1.73 -39.98
C LEU A 159 3.47 -1.00 -40.97
N VAL A 160 3.20 0.30 -40.74
CA VAL A 160 2.38 1.13 -41.63
C VAL A 160 3.06 1.28 -42.97
N VAL A 161 4.37 1.53 -43.02
CA VAL A 161 5.15 1.69 -44.25
C VAL A 161 5.25 0.34 -45.01
N ALA A 162 5.45 -0.78 -44.31
CA ALA A 162 5.47 -2.12 -44.94
C ALA A 162 4.13 -2.47 -45.57
N PHE A 163 3.02 -2.14 -44.91
CA PHE A 163 1.67 -2.36 -45.41
C PHE A 163 1.35 -1.50 -46.64
N ARG A 164 1.80 -0.23 -46.64
CA ARG A 164 1.58 0.68 -47.78
C ARG A 164 2.46 0.35 -48.98
N ARG A 165 3.69 -0.10 -48.79
CA ARG A 165 4.65 -0.29 -49.89
C ARG A 165 4.78 -1.75 -50.38
N ARG A 166 4.10 -2.71 -49.74
CA ARG A 166 4.23 -4.18 -50.04
C ARG A 166 5.67 -4.66 -50.19
N SER A 167 6.60 -4.05 -49.46
CA SER A 167 8.03 -4.31 -49.55
C SER A 167 8.41 -5.45 -48.57
N ARG A 168 8.99 -6.53 -49.10
CA ARG A 168 9.50 -7.64 -48.27
C ARG A 168 10.60 -7.19 -47.30
N GLN A 169 11.40 -6.22 -47.67
CA GLN A 169 12.46 -5.68 -46.82
C GLN A 169 11.90 -4.87 -45.64
N ALA A 170 10.84 -4.08 -45.82
CA ALA A 170 10.18 -3.36 -44.72
C ALA A 170 9.52 -4.32 -43.75
N ALA A 171 8.93 -5.41 -44.19
CA ALA A 171 8.35 -6.46 -43.37
C ALA A 171 9.41 -7.18 -42.50
N ALA A 172 10.58 -7.49 -43.08
CA ALA A 172 11.70 -8.09 -42.35
C ALA A 172 12.26 -7.18 -41.26
N PHE A 173 12.40 -5.88 -41.56
CA PHE A 173 12.87 -4.88 -40.60
C PHE A 173 11.89 -4.71 -39.44
N THR A 174 10.58 -4.69 -39.71
CA THR A 174 9.53 -4.62 -38.69
C THR A 174 9.54 -5.84 -37.77
N ALA A 175 9.67 -7.05 -38.34
CA ALA A 175 9.77 -8.28 -37.57
C ALA A 175 11.01 -8.28 -36.66
N PHE A 176 12.14 -7.78 -37.15
CA PHE A 176 13.36 -7.64 -36.35
C PHE A 176 13.18 -6.67 -35.17
N CYS A 177 12.59 -5.48 -35.38
CA CYS A 177 12.33 -4.50 -34.31
C CYS A 177 11.38 -5.04 -33.24
N LEU A 178 10.35 -5.79 -33.63
CA LEU A 178 9.42 -6.42 -32.69
C LEU A 178 10.09 -7.54 -31.87
N LEU A 179 10.95 -8.35 -32.49
CA LEU A 179 11.71 -9.39 -31.77
C LEU A 179 12.69 -8.81 -30.76
N VAL A 180 13.40 -7.74 -31.13
CA VAL A 180 14.32 -7.05 -30.21
C VAL A 180 13.54 -6.39 -29.08
N GLY A 181 12.41 -5.75 -29.35
CA GLY A 181 11.54 -5.16 -28.32
C GLY A 181 10.99 -6.21 -27.33
N PHE A 182 10.61 -7.38 -27.83
CA PHE A 182 10.14 -8.49 -27.02
C PHE A 182 11.26 -9.10 -26.16
N ALA A 183 12.46 -9.27 -26.72
CA ALA A 183 13.62 -9.78 -25.98
C ALA A 183 14.03 -8.83 -24.83
N LEU A 184 13.98 -7.51 -25.05
CA LEU A 184 14.25 -6.51 -24.02
C LEU A 184 13.14 -6.43 -22.96
N PHE A 185 11.91 -6.81 -23.31
CA PHE A 185 10.80 -6.91 -22.37
C PHE A 185 10.97 -8.11 -21.43
N MET A 186 11.38 -9.26 -21.97
CA MET A 186 11.60 -10.50 -21.19
C MET A 186 12.86 -10.48 -20.32
N SER A 187 13.84 -9.64 -20.63
CA SER A 187 15.10 -9.52 -19.85
C SER A 187 14.95 -8.72 -18.55
N GLY A 188 13.77 -8.16 -18.27
CA GLY A 188 13.48 -7.38 -17.06
C GLY A 188 12.94 -8.17 -15.86
N ALA A 189 12.77 -9.50 -16.00
CA ALA A 189 12.27 -10.36 -14.94
C ALA A 189 13.38 -11.30 -14.47
N GLY A 190 14.16 -10.90 -13.50
CA GLY A 190 15.16 -11.81 -12.93
C GLY A 190 16.11 -11.19 -11.93
N THR A 191 15.94 -11.69 -10.74
CA THR A 191 16.87 -12.04 -9.67
C THR A 191 17.21 -10.95 -8.65
N ALA A 192 16.54 -11.05 -7.51
CA ALA A 192 17.13 -10.72 -6.22
C ALA A 192 17.23 -12.02 -5.42
N SER A 193 18.41 -12.61 -5.39
CA SER A 193 18.75 -13.71 -4.49
C SER A 193 19.19 -13.16 -3.15
N GLY A 194 18.62 -13.73 -2.07
CA GLY A 194 18.83 -13.32 -0.71
C GLY A 194 20.24 -13.63 -0.15
N LEU A 195 20.55 -12.91 0.90
CA LEU A 195 21.50 -13.31 1.93
C LEU A 195 20.86 -13.00 3.28
N GLU A 196 20.42 -14.05 3.95
CA GLU A 196 20.06 -14.01 5.36
C GLU A 196 21.31 -13.75 6.19
N ALA A 197 21.30 -12.66 6.93
CA ALA A 197 22.22 -12.45 8.04
C ALA A 197 21.42 -12.38 9.34
N GLN A 198 21.46 -13.46 10.08
CA GLN A 198 20.92 -13.62 11.43
C GLN A 198 21.73 -12.76 12.40
N SER A 199 21.19 -11.67 12.89
CA SER A 199 21.74 -10.90 14.01
C SER A 199 20.88 -11.02 15.24
N LYS A 200 21.50 -11.58 16.28
CA LYS A 200 21.01 -11.77 17.64
C LYS A 200 20.69 -10.43 18.31
N PRO A 201 19.57 -10.27 19.02
CA PRO A 201 19.22 -8.99 19.62
C PRO A 201 20.12 -8.67 20.81
N SER A 202 20.76 -7.51 20.75
CA SER A 202 21.43 -6.88 21.89
C SER A 202 20.44 -5.96 22.60
N SER A 203 20.19 -6.25 23.88
CA SER A 203 19.31 -5.46 24.72
C SER A 203 19.97 -4.13 25.10
N ALA A 204 19.55 -3.06 24.43
CA ALA A 204 19.69 -1.72 24.97
C ALA A 204 18.28 -1.25 25.38
N VAL A 205 18.08 -0.93 26.65
CA VAL A 205 16.80 -0.47 27.20
C VAL A 205 16.56 0.98 26.73
N PRO A 206 15.61 1.22 25.85
CA PRO A 206 15.20 2.59 25.54
C PRO A 206 14.26 3.08 26.66
N VAL A 207 14.36 4.36 27.00
CA VAL A 207 13.36 5.04 27.85
C VAL A 207 12.09 5.14 27.01
N ALA A 208 11.25 4.13 27.07
CA ALA A 208 9.94 4.15 26.46
C ALA A 208 9.09 5.22 27.15
N VAL A 209 8.73 6.27 26.42
CA VAL A 209 7.64 7.16 26.82
C VAL A 209 6.38 6.31 26.77
N SER A 210 5.92 5.81 27.93
CA SER A 210 4.69 5.03 28.00
C SER A 210 3.51 5.95 27.65
N LEU A 211 2.90 5.71 26.47
CA LEU A 211 1.65 6.34 26.11
C LEU A 211 0.59 6.03 27.17
N SER A 212 -0.29 7.00 27.47
CA SER A 212 -1.46 6.68 28.27
C SER A 212 -2.28 5.60 27.54
N GLN A 213 -2.98 4.77 28.29
CA GLN A 213 -3.81 3.69 27.72
C GLN A 213 -4.85 4.24 26.71
N VAL A 214 -5.40 5.42 26.99
CA VAL A 214 -6.34 6.10 26.08
C VAL A 214 -5.65 6.54 24.78
N GLU A 215 -4.45 7.10 24.88
CA GLU A 215 -3.71 7.53 23.69
C GLU A 215 -3.23 6.33 22.86
N PHE A 216 -2.79 5.27 23.50
CA PHE A 216 -2.47 4.01 22.82
C PHE A 216 -3.70 3.46 22.10
N GLY A 217 -4.87 3.46 22.75
CA GLY A 217 -6.14 3.07 22.11
C GLY A 217 -6.53 3.98 20.94
N ARG A 218 -6.27 5.29 21.03
CA ARG A 218 -6.50 6.23 19.93
C ARG A 218 -5.62 5.90 18.70
N GLN A 219 -4.36 5.60 18.93
CA GLN A 219 -3.44 5.21 17.86
C GLN A 219 -3.84 3.86 17.23
N LEU A 220 -4.22 2.89 18.06
CA LEU A 220 -4.73 1.61 17.57
C LEU A 220 -6.02 1.77 16.75
N PHE A 221 -6.92 2.67 17.14
CA PHE A 221 -8.15 2.93 16.39
C PHE A 221 -7.88 3.39 14.95
N ILE A 222 -6.80 4.14 14.76
CA ILE A 222 -6.32 4.55 13.43
C ILE A 222 -5.60 3.38 12.74
N ALA A 223 -4.60 2.80 13.40
CA ALA A 223 -3.69 1.81 12.84
C ALA A 223 -4.37 0.49 12.47
N LYS A 224 -5.39 0.08 13.22
CA LYS A 224 -6.19 -1.12 12.94
C LYS A 224 -7.34 -0.87 11.94
N GLY A 225 -7.44 0.34 11.39
CA GLY A 225 -8.41 0.67 10.36
C GLY A 225 -9.85 0.88 10.86
N CYS A 226 -10.08 1.04 12.16
CA CYS A 226 -11.41 1.31 12.71
C CYS A 226 -12.02 2.59 12.13
N VAL A 227 -11.16 3.58 11.82
CA VAL A 227 -11.53 4.86 11.20
C VAL A 227 -12.18 4.71 9.83
N THR A 228 -11.98 3.59 9.13
CA THR A 228 -12.57 3.34 7.81
C THR A 228 -14.10 3.20 7.92
N CYS A 229 -14.60 2.64 9.02
CA CYS A 229 -16.02 2.37 9.19
C CYS A 229 -16.67 3.20 10.30
N HIS A 230 -15.90 3.64 11.31
CA HIS A 230 -16.44 4.31 12.49
C HIS A 230 -16.01 5.77 12.56
N ILE A 231 -16.98 6.66 12.70
CA ILE A 231 -16.74 8.06 13.02
C ILE A 231 -16.41 8.18 14.50
N ASN A 232 -15.34 8.92 14.83
CA ASN A 232 -15.04 9.37 16.19
C ASN A 232 -14.43 10.76 16.11
N THR A 233 -15.11 11.77 16.67
CA THR A 233 -14.69 13.20 16.62
C THR A 233 -13.39 13.49 17.39
N ARG A 234 -12.91 12.56 18.20
CA ARG A 234 -11.60 12.63 18.86
C ARG A 234 -10.43 12.26 17.94
N ILE A 235 -10.73 11.70 16.75
CA ILE A 235 -9.74 11.52 15.71
C ILE A 235 -9.75 12.75 14.79
N PRO A 236 -8.61 13.42 14.59
CA PRO A 236 -8.53 14.59 13.74
C PRO A 236 -9.01 14.31 12.31
N ARG A 237 -9.68 15.27 11.69
CA ARG A 237 -10.24 15.12 10.34
C ARG A 237 -9.18 14.92 9.25
N ASN A 238 -7.97 15.42 9.44
CA ASN A 238 -6.84 15.18 8.54
C ASN A 238 -6.41 13.70 8.53
N VAL A 239 -6.74 12.94 9.57
CA VAL A 239 -6.50 11.50 9.66
C VAL A 239 -7.67 10.69 9.10
N THR A 240 -8.92 11.12 9.35
CA THR A 240 -10.09 10.41 8.85
C THR A 240 -10.43 10.77 7.40
N GLY A 241 -10.28 12.04 7.04
CA GLY A 241 -10.45 12.56 5.69
C GLY A 241 -11.64 11.98 4.93
N SER A 242 -11.40 11.58 3.70
CA SER A 242 -12.38 10.94 2.81
C SER A 242 -12.45 9.41 2.95
N ILE A 243 -11.70 8.81 3.89
CA ILE A 243 -11.64 7.35 4.03
C ILE A 243 -12.76 6.76 4.89
N THR A 244 -13.41 7.58 5.74
CA THR A 244 -14.49 7.08 6.60
C THR A 244 -15.77 6.88 5.80
N LEU A 245 -16.24 5.65 5.74
CA LEU A 245 -17.43 5.24 4.98
C LEU A 245 -18.73 5.38 5.77
N ASP A 246 -18.66 5.75 7.06
CA ASP A 246 -19.81 5.88 7.98
C ASP A 246 -20.75 4.66 7.94
N MET A 247 -20.18 3.47 7.90
CA MET A 247 -20.93 2.21 7.86
C MET A 247 -21.11 1.59 9.24
N GLY A 248 -20.28 2.00 10.19
CA GLY A 248 -20.32 1.55 11.58
C GLY A 248 -21.04 2.51 12.50
N THR A 249 -21.23 2.12 13.75
CA THR A 249 -21.77 3.01 14.80
C THR A 249 -20.86 4.23 14.96
N ASN A 250 -21.46 5.42 15.03
CA ASN A 250 -20.73 6.63 15.40
C ASN A 250 -20.29 6.54 16.87
N LEU A 251 -18.97 6.54 17.09
CA LEU A 251 -18.35 6.36 18.39
C LEU A 251 -17.97 7.68 19.10
N SER A 252 -18.37 8.84 18.56
CA SER A 252 -18.00 10.15 19.11
C SER A 252 -18.48 10.38 20.55
N ASN A 253 -19.73 9.97 20.82
CA ASN A 253 -20.35 10.08 22.14
C ASN A 253 -20.81 8.71 22.65
N PHE A 254 -20.26 7.65 22.09
CA PHE A 254 -20.61 6.30 22.44
C PHE A 254 -19.86 5.87 23.71
N SER A 255 -20.54 5.10 24.54
CA SER A 255 -19.93 4.35 25.64
C SER A 255 -20.70 3.05 25.88
N ALA A 256 -20.00 2.04 26.33
CA ALA A 256 -20.62 0.77 26.69
C ALA A 256 -19.80 0.12 27.82
N SER A 257 -20.37 -0.93 28.45
CA SER A 257 -19.61 -1.64 29.47
C SER A 257 -18.33 -2.23 28.89
N PRO A 258 -17.24 -2.26 29.65
CA PRO A 258 -15.99 -2.87 29.21
C PRO A 258 -16.17 -4.32 28.73
N GLU A 259 -17.02 -5.10 29.38
CA GLU A 259 -17.30 -6.50 29.04
C GLU A 259 -17.96 -6.61 27.66
N ALA A 260 -18.94 -5.75 27.35
CA ALA A 260 -19.62 -5.75 26.08
C ALA A 260 -18.66 -5.34 24.93
N LEU A 261 -17.80 -4.35 25.19
CA LEU A 261 -16.78 -3.93 24.22
C LEU A 261 -15.72 -5.02 24.03
N ARG A 262 -15.26 -5.66 25.10
CA ARG A 262 -14.26 -6.74 25.01
C ARG A 262 -14.78 -7.88 24.15
N LEU A 263 -16.01 -8.32 24.38
CA LEU A 263 -16.63 -9.37 23.58
C LEU A 263 -16.75 -8.96 22.11
N ARG A 264 -17.20 -7.74 21.84
CA ARG A 264 -17.36 -7.20 20.48
C ARG A 264 -16.02 -7.05 19.76
N LEU A 265 -14.96 -6.63 20.43
CA LEU A 265 -13.63 -6.43 19.84
C LEU A 265 -12.90 -7.76 19.65
N LYS A 266 -13.12 -8.74 20.55
CA LYS A 266 -12.50 -10.06 20.47
C LYS A 266 -13.06 -10.89 19.32
N ASP A 267 -14.38 -10.97 19.22
CA ASP A 267 -15.10 -11.66 18.15
C ASP A 267 -16.41 -10.96 17.84
N PRO A 268 -16.40 -10.06 16.84
CA PRO A 268 -17.60 -9.33 16.45
C PRO A 268 -18.76 -10.24 16.03
N SER A 269 -18.45 -11.39 15.43
CA SER A 269 -19.45 -12.34 14.91
C SER A 269 -20.18 -13.09 16.01
N SER A 270 -19.55 -13.30 17.17
CA SER A 270 -20.18 -13.92 18.33
C SER A 270 -21.30 -13.06 18.93
N VAL A 271 -21.20 -11.72 18.76
CA VAL A 271 -22.20 -10.77 19.25
C VAL A 271 -23.29 -10.53 18.21
N LYS A 272 -22.94 -10.50 16.93
CA LYS A 272 -23.86 -10.32 15.80
C LYS A 272 -23.33 -11.11 14.61
N SER A 273 -23.99 -12.22 14.28
CA SER A 273 -23.53 -13.18 13.27
C SER A 273 -23.43 -12.60 11.84
N ASP A 274 -24.25 -11.60 11.52
CA ASP A 274 -24.28 -10.91 10.22
C ASP A 274 -23.48 -9.58 10.22
N THR A 275 -22.62 -9.38 11.22
CA THR A 275 -21.83 -8.14 11.32
C THR A 275 -20.88 -7.95 10.13
N GLN A 276 -20.73 -6.69 9.68
CA GLN A 276 -19.68 -6.29 8.75
C GLN A 276 -18.36 -5.93 9.45
N MET A 277 -18.36 -5.82 10.77
CA MET A 277 -17.15 -5.56 11.55
C MET A 277 -16.20 -6.77 11.45
N PRO A 278 -14.95 -6.58 10.97
CA PRO A 278 -14.00 -7.67 10.84
C PRO A 278 -13.47 -8.12 12.21
N ASN A 279 -13.06 -9.39 12.29
CA ASN A 279 -12.22 -9.85 13.39
C ASN A 279 -10.78 -9.50 13.05
N LEU A 280 -10.18 -8.59 13.82
CA LEU A 280 -8.83 -8.08 13.60
C LEU A 280 -7.76 -8.84 14.41
N ASN A 281 -8.14 -9.92 15.11
CA ASN A 281 -7.25 -10.72 15.96
C ASN A 281 -6.49 -9.88 16.99
N LEU A 282 -7.19 -8.91 17.61
CA LEU A 282 -6.62 -8.02 18.60
C LEU A 282 -6.15 -8.79 19.84
N SER A 283 -4.98 -8.42 20.35
CA SER A 283 -4.50 -8.89 21.66
C SER A 283 -5.33 -8.30 22.78
N ASP A 284 -5.29 -8.92 23.94
CA ASP A 284 -6.04 -8.43 25.11
C ASP A 284 -5.58 -7.01 25.52
N ALA A 285 -4.28 -6.70 25.39
CA ALA A 285 -3.76 -5.35 25.66
C ALA A 285 -4.30 -4.30 24.68
N GLU A 286 -4.40 -4.63 23.40
CA GLU A 286 -4.99 -3.75 22.38
C GLU A 286 -6.49 -3.55 22.63
N ILE A 287 -7.20 -4.59 23.01
CA ILE A 287 -8.62 -4.53 23.36
C ILE A 287 -8.84 -3.57 24.54
N GLU A 288 -8.08 -3.72 25.63
CA GLU A 288 -8.21 -2.83 26.79
C GLU A 288 -7.89 -1.37 26.46
N ALA A 289 -6.89 -1.12 25.63
CA ALA A 289 -6.58 0.23 25.16
C ALA A 289 -7.70 0.83 24.30
N LEU A 290 -8.25 0.05 23.38
CA LEU A 290 -9.40 0.47 22.56
C LEU A 290 -10.64 0.74 23.43
N ILE A 291 -10.92 -0.09 24.45
CA ILE A 291 -12.00 0.14 25.41
C ILE A 291 -11.79 1.46 26.14
N ALA A 292 -10.57 1.70 26.64
CA ALA A 292 -10.23 2.95 27.32
C ALA A 292 -10.46 4.19 26.41
N PHE A 293 -10.03 4.10 25.14
CA PHE A 293 -10.24 5.17 24.17
C PHE A 293 -11.72 5.36 23.82
N ILE A 294 -12.46 4.29 23.53
CA ILE A 294 -13.87 4.38 23.15
C ILE A 294 -14.71 4.98 24.27
N ASN A 295 -14.43 4.63 25.53
CA ASN A 295 -15.14 5.12 26.70
C ASN A 295 -14.59 6.44 27.28
N SER A 296 -13.45 6.96 26.79
CA SER A 296 -12.97 8.28 27.21
C SER A 296 -13.91 9.38 26.72
N LYS A 297 -14.02 10.46 27.47
CA LYS A 297 -14.87 11.63 27.16
C LYS A 297 -14.04 12.78 26.61
#